data_e3eae3c9c4a2df1778710e5f407160dc
#
_entry.id   e3eae3c9c4a2df1778710e5f407160dc
#
_cell.length_a   1.000
_cell.length_b   1.000
_cell.length_c   1.000
_cell.angle_alpha   90.00
_cell.angle_beta   90.00
_cell.angle_gamma   90.00
#
_symmetry.space_group_name_H-M   'P 1'
#
loop_
_entity.id
_entity.type
_entity.pdbx_description
1 polymer ?
#
loop_
_entity_poly.entity_id
_entity_poly.type
_entity_poly.pdbx_seq_one_letter_code
_entity_poly.pdbx_strand_id
1 'polypeptide(L)'
;MVLFISSETMFFGGLFAAYFSLRAAAGVWPPSGVELEILLPGLATLALISSSGTIMLAERKAAAGNRRGTGRWLAITVALGVAFLGAQIYDYGHLGFSVKDGAFQTLFFTMTGFHGAHVAAGLVTFGVIGLRNAQGNISADSHGPLIAAGYYWHFVDVVWILLFATLYLLK
;
A
#
# COMPACT_ATOMS: atom_id res chain seq x y z
N MET A 1 15.51 -2.75 9.20
CA MET A 1 14.09 -2.39 8.96
C MET A 1 13.74 -0.98 9.45
N VAL A 2 14.03 -0.62 10.72
CA VAL A 2 13.67 0.72 11.26
C VAL A 2 14.25 1.87 10.43
N LEU A 3 15.55 1.87 10.13
CA LEU A 3 16.19 2.90 9.29
C LEU A 3 15.56 3.01 7.90
N PHE A 4 15.21 1.88 7.30
CA PHE A 4 14.53 1.84 6.01
C PHE A 4 13.14 2.50 6.09
N ILE A 5 12.30 2.08 7.06
CA ILE A 5 10.97 2.68 7.26
C ILE A 5 11.08 4.18 7.55
N SER A 6 12.09 4.61 8.31
CA SER A 6 12.32 6.05 8.59
C SER A 6 12.63 6.82 7.31
N SER A 7 13.47 6.29 6.41
CA SER A 7 13.76 6.94 5.13
C SER A 7 12.51 7.03 4.24
N GLU A 8 11.71 5.98 4.19
CA GLU A 8 10.47 5.98 3.42
C GLU A 8 9.41 6.92 4.00
N THR A 9 9.36 7.04 5.34
CA THR A 9 8.51 8.03 6.01
C THR A 9 8.91 9.46 5.62
N MET A 10 10.21 9.75 5.54
CA MET A 10 10.69 11.07 5.09
C MET A 10 10.37 11.30 3.60
N PHE A 11 10.50 10.27 2.76
CA PHE A 11 10.17 10.36 1.34
C PHE A 11 8.68 10.71 1.13
N PHE A 12 7.76 9.94 1.72
CA PHE A 12 6.34 10.25 1.64
C PHE A 12 5.98 11.56 2.34
N GLY A 13 6.62 11.87 3.46
CA GLY A 13 6.48 13.17 4.16
C GLY A 13 6.80 14.35 3.25
N GLY A 14 7.85 14.25 2.42
CA GLY A 14 8.18 15.24 1.40
C GLY A 14 7.09 15.40 0.34
N LEU A 15 6.49 14.30 -0.12
CA LEU A 15 5.37 14.33 -1.06
C LEU A 15 4.11 14.97 -0.45
N PHE A 16 3.78 14.65 0.81
CA PHE A 16 2.69 15.31 1.53
C PHE A 16 2.96 16.80 1.73
N ALA A 17 4.19 17.18 2.08
CA ALA A 17 4.57 18.60 2.23
C ALA A 17 4.41 19.36 0.91
N ALA A 18 4.82 18.78 -0.23
CA ALA A 18 4.61 19.35 -1.55
C ALA A 18 3.11 19.51 -1.86
N TYR A 19 2.30 18.48 -1.57
CA TYR A 19 0.85 18.52 -1.76
C TYR A 19 0.20 19.67 -0.96
N PHE A 20 0.46 19.76 0.33
CA PHE A 20 -0.13 20.79 1.18
C PHE A 20 0.39 22.20 0.85
N SER A 21 1.65 22.35 0.41
CA SER A 21 2.20 23.62 -0.05
C SER A 21 1.51 24.11 -1.31
N LEU A 22 1.29 23.24 -2.29
CA LEU A 22 0.59 23.60 -3.52
C LEU A 22 -0.90 23.87 -3.27
N ARG A 23 -1.54 23.08 -2.40
CA ARG A 23 -2.91 23.31 -1.97
C ARG A 23 -3.08 24.69 -1.29
N ALA A 24 -2.17 25.06 -0.42
CA ALA A 24 -2.20 26.36 0.28
C ALA A 24 -2.00 27.55 -0.67
N ALA A 25 -1.25 27.36 -1.76
CA ALA A 25 -1.01 28.39 -2.77
C ALA A 25 -2.14 28.49 -3.83
N ALA A 26 -2.99 27.44 -3.95
CA ALA A 26 -4.07 27.39 -4.90
C ALA A 26 -5.33 28.06 -4.34
N GLY A 27 -6.05 28.81 -5.19
CA GLY A 27 -7.34 29.42 -4.80
C GLY A 27 -8.48 28.41 -4.68
N VAL A 28 -8.45 27.33 -5.50
CA VAL A 28 -9.41 26.22 -5.51
C VAL A 28 -8.63 24.91 -5.62
N TRP A 29 -8.93 23.95 -4.71
CA TRP A 29 -8.27 22.65 -4.66
C TRP A 29 -9.22 21.55 -4.19
N PRO A 30 -9.38 20.45 -4.93
CA PRO A 30 -8.87 20.19 -6.28
C PRO A 30 -9.40 21.21 -7.32
N PRO A 31 -8.73 21.34 -8.49
CA PRO A 31 -9.21 22.23 -9.57
C PRO A 31 -10.63 21.87 -10.00
N SER A 32 -11.38 22.88 -10.48
CA SER A 32 -12.74 22.68 -11.02
C SER A 32 -12.74 21.65 -12.16
N GLY A 33 -13.66 20.68 -12.10
CA GLY A 33 -13.76 19.59 -13.08
C GLY A 33 -13.01 18.31 -12.73
N VAL A 34 -12.32 18.25 -11.58
CA VAL A 34 -11.75 17.00 -11.06
C VAL A 34 -12.76 16.34 -10.12
N GLU A 35 -13.39 15.29 -10.59
CA GLU A 35 -14.26 14.43 -9.78
C GLU A 35 -13.55 13.10 -9.52
N LEU A 36 -13.31 12.79 -8.25
CA LEU A 36 -12.75 11.50 -7.82
C LEU A 36 -13.88 10.63 -7.28
N GLU A 37 -14.06 9.46 -7.89
CA GLU A 37 -14.94 8.44 -7.34
C GLU A 37 -14.34 7.87 -6.06
N ILE A 38 -15.14 7.76 -4.99
CA ILE A 38 -14.67 7.29 -3.68
C ILE A 38 -14.96 5.80 -3.49
N LEU A 39 -15.93 5.25 -4.21
CA LEU A 39 -16.42 3.89 -3.96
C LEU A 39 -15.35 2.83 -4.22
N LEU A 40 -14.75 2.84 -5.40
CA LEU A 40 -13.73 1.85 -5.78
C LEU A 40 -12.45 1.97 -4.94
N PRO A 41 -11.83 3.15 -4.77
CA PRO A 41 -10.69 3.31 -3.87
C PRO A 41 -11.04 2.99 -2.40
N GLY A 42 -12.27 3.26 -1.96
CA GLY A 42 -12.75 2.90 -0.62
C GLY A 42 -12.81 1.38 -0.41
N LEU A 43 -13.35 0.64 -1.36
CA LEU A 43 -13.37 -0.83 -1.32
C LEU A 43 -11.94 -1.42 -1.39
N ALA A 44 -11.08 -0.84 -2.23
CA ALA A 44 -9.67 -1.21 -2.29
C ALA A 44 -8.94 -0.95 -0.96
N THR A 45 -9.25 0.16 -0.29
CA THR A 45 -8.74 0.47 1.06
C THR A 45 -9.16 -0.59 2.07
N LEU A 46 -10.42 -1.03 2.05
CA LEU A 46 -10.89 -2.10 2.95
C LEU A 46 -10.16 -3.42 2.68
N ALA A 47 -9.91 -3.76 1.42
CA ALA A 47 -9.13 -4.94 1.06
C ALA A 47 -7.70 -4.84 1.61
N LEU A 48 -7.05 -3.69 1.47
CA LEU A 48 -5.69 -3.45 1.94
C LEU A 48 -5.61 -3.52 3.48
N ILE A 49 -6.52 -2.86 4.20
CA ILE A 49 -6.60 -2.94 5.67
C ILE A 49 -6.84 -4.40 6.14
N SER A 50 -7.73 -5.13 5.43
CA SER A 50 -7.97 -6.54 5.73
C SER A 50 -6.71 -7.38 5.54
N SER A 51 -5.86 -7.04 4.57
CA SER A 51 -4.59 -7.73 4.34
C SER A 51 -3.61 -7.57 5.50
N SER A 52 -3.64 -6.45 6.22
CA SER A 52 -2.90 -6.27 7.49
C SER A 52 -3.31 -7.29 8.56
N GLY A 53 -4.59 -7.61 8.66
CA GLY A 53 -5.06 -8.67 9.56
C GLY A 53 -4.58 -10.07 9.14
N THR A 54 -4.59 -10.34 7.84
CA THR A 54 -4.19 -11.67 7.32
C THR A 54 -2.69 -11.91 7.43
N ILE A 55 -1.84 -10.90 7.28
CA ILE A 55 -0.38 -11.06 7.49
C ILE A 55 -0.07 -11.33 8.97
N MET A 56 -0.74 -10.67 9.91
CA MET A 56 -0.59 -10.97 11.35
C MET A 56 -0.98 -12.42 11.67
N LEU A 57 -1.99 -12.97 11.00
CA LEU A 57 -2.37 -14.37 11.14
C LEU A 57 -1.30 -15.31 10.56
N ALA A 58 -0.68 -14.93 9.41
CA ALA A 58 0.44 -15.68 8.85
C ALA A 58 1.64 -15.73 9.82
N GLU A 59 1.99 -14.60 10.43
CA GLU A 59 3.07 -14.50 11.43
C GLU A 59 2.80 -15.38 12.67
N ARG A 60 1.58 -15.33 13.20
CA ARG A 60 1.17 -16.20 14.33
C ARG A 60 1.27 -17.68 13.97
N LYS A 61 0.90 -18.07 12.76
CA LYS A 61 1.02 -19.46 12.28
C LYS A 61 2.47 -19.87 12.08
N ALA A 62 3.33 -18.96 11.61
CA ALA A 62 4.77 -19.20 11.49
C ALA A 62 5.42 -19.41 12.85
N ALA A 63 5.13 -18.55 13.83
CA ALA A 63 5.60 -18.68 15.22
C ALA A 63 5.16 -20.00 15.88
N ALA A 64 3.99 -20.52 15.51
CA ALA A 64 3.49 -21.82 15.97
C ALA A 64 4.04 -23.02 15.15
N GLY A 65 4.98 -22.82 14.22
CA GLY A 65 5.51 -23.87 13.36
C GLY A 65 4.52 -24.44 12.33
N ASN A 66 3.35 -23.82 12.16
CA ASN A 66 2.30 -24.28 11.25
C ASN A 66 2.53 -23.78 9.82
N ARG A 67 3.40 -24.43 9.08
CA ARG A 67 3.78 -24.10 7.71
C ARG A 67 2.59 -23.97 6.74
N ARG A 68 1.61 -24.89 6.83
CA ARG A 68 0.44 -24.85 5.95
C ARG A 68 -0.45 -23.64 6.25
N GLY A 69 -0.63 -23.34 7.54
CA GLY A 69 -1.36 -22.17 8.00
C GLY A 69 -0.68 -20.86 7.57
N THR A 70 0.63 -20.76 7.70
CA THR A 70 1.44 -19.63 7.22
C THR A 70 1.25 -19.40 5.73
N GLY A 71 1.40 -20.45 4.91
CA GLY A 71 1.23 -20.35 3.45
C GLY A 71 -0.18 -19.91 3.04
N ARG A 72 -1.23 -20.43 3.71
CA ARG A 72 -2.63 -20.02 3.43
C ARG A 72 -2.86 -18.52 3.69
N TRP A 73 -2.48 -18.05 4.87
CA TRP A 73 -2.71 -16.65 5.24
C TRP A 73 -1.87 -15.69 4.43
N LEU A 74 -0.62 -16.06 4.12
CA LEU A 74 0.24 -15.30 3.23
C LEU A 74 -0.35 -15.20 1.80
N ALA A 75 -0.90 -16.29 1.26
CA ALA A 75 -1.56 -16.29 -0.05
C ALA A 75 -2.80 -15.38 -0.07
N ILE A 76 -3.58 -15.34 1.01
CA ILE A 76 -4.72 -14.41 1.15
C ILE A 76 -4.23 -12.97 1.19
N THR A 77 -3.16 -12.67 1.94
CA THR A 77 -2.54 -11.33 1.97
C THR A 77 -2.12 -10.88 0.56
N VAL A 78 -1.43 -11.75 -0.17
CA VAL A 78 -1.00 -11.48 -1.55
C VAL A 78 -2.21 -11.25 -2.47
N ALA A 79 -3.25 -12.08 -2.37
CA ALA A 79 -4.46 -11.92 -3.19
C ALA A 79 -5.16 -10.57 -2.95
N LEU A 80 -5.28 -10.14 -1.68
CA LEU A 80 -5.85 -8.84 -1.32
C LEU A 80 -4.99 -7.67 -1.83
N GLY A 81 -3.66 -7.76 -1.72
CA GLY A 81 -2.76 -6.75 -2.24
C GLY A 81 -2.77 -6.66 -3.78
N VAL A 82 -2.88 -7.79 -4.48
CA VAL A 82 -3.05 -7.82 -5.95
C VAL A 82 -4.39 -7.21 -6.34
N ALA A 83 -5.47 -7.51 -5.61
CA ALA A 83 -6.79 -6.92 -5.84
C ALA A 83 -6.74 -5.38 -5.66
N PHE A 84 -6.03 -4.89 -4.64
CA PHE A 84 -5.80 -3.45 -4.46
C PHE A 84 -5.08 -2.82 -5.65
N LEU A 85 -3.95 -3.38 -6.10
CA LEU A 85 -3.22 -2.86 -7.27
C LEU A 85 -4.06 -2.92 -8.55
N GLY A 86 -4.83 -3.99 -8.73
CA GLY A 86 -5.75 -4.12 -9.86
C GLY A 86 -6.82 -3.03 -9.86
N ALA A 87 -7.42 -2.75 -8.70
CA ALA A 87 -8.38 -1.67 -8.53
C ALA A 87 -7.74 -0.29 -8.81
N GLN A 88 -6.52 -0.05 -8.35
CA GLN A 88 -5.80 1.21 -8.59
C GLN A 88 -5.48 1.42 -10.09
N ILE A 89 -5.03 0.38 -10.79
CA ILE A 89 -4.78 0.45 -12.24
C ILE A 89 -6.07 0.68 -13.01
N TYR A 90 -7.16 0.02 -12.60
CA TYR A 90 -8.47 0.23 -13.20
C TYR A 90 -8.97 1.67 -12.99
N ASP A 91 -8.83 2.21 -11.77
CA ASP A 91 -9.18 3.58 -11.43
C ASP A 91 -8.43 4.59 -12.32
N TYR A 92 -7.12 4.41 -12.52
CA TYR A 92 -6.31 5.25 -13.39
C TYR A 92 -6.84 5.33 -14.84
N GLY A 93 -7.43 4.26 -15.34
CA GLY A 93 -8.04 4.23 -16.68
C GLY A 93 -9.35 5.03 -16.79
N HIS A 94 -9.97 5.41 -15.66
CA HIS A 94 -11.29 6.05 -15.61
C HIS A 94 -11.27 7.46 -15.01
N LEU A 95 -10.12 7.98 -14.61
CA LEU A 95 -9.99 9.30 -13.95
C LEU A 95 -10.36 10.50 -14.84
N GLY A 96 -10.42 10.36 -16.17
CA GLY A 96 -10.73 11.45 -17.09
C GLY A 96 -9.70 12.58 -17.17
N PHE A 97 -8.55 12.45 -16.49
CA PHE A 97 -7.43 13.40 -16.52
C PHE A 97 -6.08 12.66 -16.57
N SER A 98 -5.05 13.37 -17.01
CA SER A 98 -3.69 12.83 -17.14
C SER A 98 -2.69 13.54 -16.22
N VAL A 99 -1.51 12.94 -16.06
CA VAL A 99 -0.40 13.49 -15.25
C VAL A 99 -0.02 14.92 -15.63
N LYS A 100 -0.23 15.31 -16.91
CA LYS A 100 0.20 16.59 -17.47
C LYS A 100 -0.83 17.72 -17.32
N ASP A 101 -2.03 17.43 -16.83
CA ASP A 101 -3.15 18.36 -16.83
C ASP A 101 -3.09 19.41 -15.71
N GLY A 102 -2.15 19.28 -14.77
CA GLY A 102 -1.93 20.27 -13.74
C GLY A 102 -1.18 19.74 -12.51
N ALA A 103 -0.95 20.63 -11.55
CA ALA A 103 -0.18 20.32 -10.34
C ALA A 103 -0.88 19.27 -9.45
N PHE A 104 -2.21 19.34 -9.32
CA PHE A 104 -2.98 18.35 -8.57
C PHE A 104 -2.84 16.97 -9.20
N GLN A 105 -3.06 16.86 -10.50
CA GLN A 105 -3.00 15.61 -11.26
C GLN A 105 -1.59 15.00 -11.18
N THR A 106 -0.56 15.82 -11.39
CA THR A 106 0.84 15.36 -11.25
C THR A 106 1.11 14.79 -9.86
N LEU A 107 0.69 15.49 -8.80
CA LEU A 107 0.87 15.01 -7.42
C LEU A 107 0.05 13.75 -7.14
N PHE A 108 -1.21 13.71 -7.60
CA PHE A 108 -2.07 12.55 -7.44
C PHE A 108 -1.40 11.29 -8.01
N PHE A 109 -0.97 11.32 -9.26
CA PHE A 109 -0.30 10.17 -9.89
C PHE A 109 1.07 9.86 -9.27
N THR A 110 1.81 10.88 -8.87
CA THR A 110 3.13 10.68 -8.23
C THR A 110 2.98 10.01 -6.88
N MET A 111 2.11 10.51 -6.01
CA MET A 111 1.91 9.98 -4.66
C MET A 111 1.33 8.57 -4.68
N THR A 112 0.25 8.37 -5.46
CA THR A 112 -0.40 7.06 -5.57
C THR A 112 0.44 6.05 -6.37
N GLY A 113 1.20 6.50 -7.36
CA GLY A 113 2.10 5.66 -8.17
C GLY A 113 3.29 5.15 -7.36
N PHE A 114 3.95 6.02 -6.59
CA PHE A 114 5.02 5.57 -5.68
C PHE A 114 4.48 4.63 -4.60
N HIS A 115 3.30 4.93 -4.06
CA HIS A 115 2.66 4.01 -3.13
C HIS A 115 2.38 2.64 -3.78
N GLY A 116 1.82 2.61 -4.97
CA GLY A 116 1.59 1.37 -5.74
C GLY A 116 2.88 0.58 -6.01
N ALA A 117 3.99 1.27 -6.29
CA ALA A 117 5.30 0.64 -6.43
C ALA A 117 5.77 -0.03 -5.11
N HIS A 118 5.53 0.62 -3.95
CA HIS A 118 5.82 0.05 -2.64
C HIS A 118 4.95 -1.17 -2.33
N VAL A 119 3.65 -1.13 -2.66
CA VAL A 119 2.76 -2.30 -2.56
C VAL A 119 3.28 -3.44 -3.42
N ALA A 120 3.67 -3.18 -4.68
CA ALA A 120 4.23 -4.18 -5.57
C ALA A 120 5.52 -4.81 -5.01
N ALA A 121 6.44 -4.00 -4.46
CA ALA A 121 7.65 -4.49 -3.80
C ALA A 121 7.33 -5.38 -2.59
N GLY A 122 6.34 -5.02 -1.79
CA GLY A 122 5.82 -5.85 -0.69
C GLY A 122 5.28 -7.20 -1.19
N LEU A 123 4.50 -7.20 -2.26
CA LEU A 123 3.97 -8.43 -2.87
C LEU A 123 5.07 -9.35 -3.40
N VAL A 124 6.10 -8.80 -4.04
CA VAL A 124 7.29 -9.56 -4.47
C VAL A 124 7.99 -10.18 -3.26
N THR A 125 8.16 -9.41 -2.19
CA THR A 125 8.76 -9.89 -0.93
C THR A 125 7.95 -11.04 -0.33
N PHE A 126 6.62 -10.92 -0.27
CA PHE A 126 5.75 -12.01 0.19
C PHE A 126 5.78 -13.22 -0.73
N GLY A 127 5.93 -13.03 -2.04
CA GLY A 127 6.13 -14.12 -3.00
C GLY A 127 7.41 -14.91 -2.68
N VAL A 128 8.52 -14.24 -2.45
CA VAL A 128 9.80 -14.87 -2.05
C VAL A 128 9.66 -15.61 -0.71
N ILE A 129 9.01 -15.00 0.28
CA ILE A 129 8.77 -15.62 1.59
C ILE A 129 7.85 -16.85 1.43
N GLY A 130 6.83 -16.76 0.58
CA GLY A 130 5.94 -17.89 0.26
C GLY A 130 6.69 -19.08 -0.34
N LEU A 131 7.61 -18.83 -1.27
CA LEU A 131 8.49 -19.85 -1.82
C LEU A 131 9.39 -20.48 -0.75
N ARG A 132 10.01 -19.66 0.10
CA ARG A 132 10.83 -20.16 1.23
C ARG A 132 10.01 -20.98 2.21
N ASN A 133 8.78 -20.55 2.49
CA ASN A 133 7.85 -21.32 3.32
C ASN A 133 7.50 -22.66 2.65
N ALA A 134 7.27 -22.68 1.33
CA ALA A 134 7.01 -23.90 0.57
C ALA A 134 8.20 -24.87 0.55
N GLN A 135 9.42 -24.39 0.66
CA GLN A 135 10.64 -25.19 0.79
C GLN A 135 10.94 -25.66 2.22
N GLY A 136 10.18 -25.20 3.24
CA GLY A 136 10.39 -25.54 4.64
C GLY A 136 11.41 -24.66 5.37
N ASN A 137 11.85 -23.56 4.75
CA ASN A 137 12.85 -22.65 5.29
C ASN A 137 12.27 -21.60 6.27
N ILE A 138 10.95 -21.62 6.51
CA ILE A 138 10.26 -20.81 7.51
C ILE A 138 9.81 -21.74 8.63
N SER A 139 10.29 -21.51 9.83
CA SER A 139 9.99 -22.29 11.04
C SER A 139 9.73 -21.36 12.24
N ALA A 140 9.35 -21.90 13.36
CA ALA A 140 9.17 -21.14 14.60
C ALA A 140 10.43 -20.34 14.99
N ASP A 141 11.63 -20.89 14.71
CA ASP A 141 12.91 -20.24 15.05
C ASP A 141 13.46 -19.35 13.92
N SER A 142 12.91 -19.42 12.70
CA SER A 142 13.43 -18.72 11.51
C SER A 142 12.37 -17.97 10.73
N HIS A 143 11.40 -17.32 11.39
CA HIS A 143 10.35 -16.52 10.76
C HIS A 143 10.62 -15.00 10.77
N GLY A 144 11.80 -14.58 11.20
CA GLY A 144 12.22 -13.16 11.23
C GLY A 144 12.01 -12.38 9.91
N PRO A 145 12.33 -12.96 8.73
CA PRO A 145 12.05 -12.30 7.46
C PRO A 145 10.57 -12.02 7.22
N LEU A 146 9.66 -12.90 7.65
CA LEU A 146 8.22 -12.69 7.57
C LEU A 146 7.76 -11.52 8.44
N ILE A 147 8.24 -11.46 9.70
CA ILE A 147 7.97 -10.34 10.61
C ILE A 147 8.48 -9.03 10.03
N ALA A 148 9.70 -9.01 9.49
CA ALA A 148 10.26 -7.81 8.86
C ALA A 148 9.43 -7.32 7.67
N ALA A 149 8.95 -8.25 6.84
CA ALA A 149 8.05 -7.93 5.72
C ALA A 149 6.67 -7.45 6.21
N GLY A 150 6.16 -8.00 7.32
CA GLY A 150 4.92 -7.56 7.96
C GLY A 150 5.01 -6.11 8.44
N TYR A 151 6.10 -5.71 9.11
CA TYR A 151 6.33 -4.30 9.49
C TYR A 151 6.34 -3.37 8.27
N TYR A 152 7.00 -3.78 7.19
CA TYR A 152 6.98 -3.01 5.95
C TYR A 152 5.56 -2.88 5.39
N TRP A 153 4.80 -3.97 5.37
CA TRP A 153 3.42 -3.97 4.86
C TRP A 153 2.51 -3.04 5.66
N HIS A 154 2.57 -3.09 6.98
CA HIS A 154 1.81 -2.19 7.84
C HIS A 154 2.18 -0.72 7.64
N PHE A 155 3.46 -0.42 7.42
CA PHE A 155 3.89 0.93 7.06
C PHE A 155 3.23 1.39 5.74
N VAL A 156 3.25 0.54 4.71
CA VAL A 156 2.63 0.84 3.41
C VAL A 156 1.11 1.08 3.57
N ASP A 157 0.42 0.28 4.38
CA ASP A 157 -1.01 0.44 4.68
C ASP A 157 -1.30 1.79 5.36
N VAL A 158 -0.49 2.19 6.34
CA VAL A 158 -0.64 3.50 7.02
C VAL A 158 -0.45 4.64 6.03
N VAL A 159 0.55 4.57 5.17
CA VAL A 159 0.77 5.57 4.11
C VAL A 159 -0.45 5.66 3.19
N TRP A 160 -1.06 4.51 2.82
CA TRP A 160 -2.26 4.53 1.99
C TRP A 160 -3.44 5.21 2.67
N ILE A 161 -3.69 4.92 3.94
CA ILE A 161 -4.78 5.56 4.70
C ILE A 161 -4.61 7.09 4.68
N LEU A 162 -3.37 7.58 4.87
CA LEU A 162 -3.08 9.02 4.80
C LEU A 162 -3.27 9.58 3.38
N LEU A 163 -2.85 8.85 2.34
CA LEU A 163 -3.07 9.21 0.94
C LEU A 163 -4.55 9.28 0.60
N PHE A 164 -5.31 8.25 0.98
CA PHE A 164 -6.73 8.19 0.74
C PHE A 164 -7.46 9.35 1.43
N ALA A 165 -7.15 9.60 2.71
CA ALA A 165 -7.72 10.73 3.44
C ALA A 165 -7.39 12.08 2.77
N THR A 166 -6.13 12.26 2.34
CA THR A 166 -5.65 13.52 1.78
C THR A 166 -6.20 13.79 0.38
N LEU A 167 -6.24 12.78 -0.48
CA LEU A 167 -6.59 12.93 -1.89
C LEU A 167 -8.09 12.82 -2.15
N TYR A 168 -8.79 11.96 -1.42
CA TYR A 168 -10.22 11.66 -1.68
C TYR A 168 -11.18 12.28 -0.67
N LEU A 169 -10.76 12.51 0.58
CA LEU A 169 -11.66 13.03 1.62
C LEU A 169 -11.44 14.52 1.95
N LEU A 170 -10.21 15.01 1.90
CA LEU A 170 -9.90 16.42 2.12
C LEU A 170 -10.12 17.23 0.84
N LYS A 171 -11.36 17.63 0.58
CA LYS A 171 -11.74 18.55 -0.51
C LYS A 171 -11.59 20.00 -0.10
#